data_6f1dd584bf1c3fe6a69cd51071a5ba80
#
_entry.id   6f1dd584bf1c3fe6a69cd51071a5ba80
#
_cell.length_a   1.000
_cell.length_b   1.000
_cell.length_c   1.000
_cell.angle_alpha   90.00
_cell.angle_beta   90.00
_cell.angle_gamma   90.00
#
_symmetry.space_group_name_H-M   'P 1'
#
loop_
_entity.id
_entity.type
_entity.pdbx_description
1 polymer ?
#
loop_
_entity_poly.entity_id
_entity_poly.type
_entity_poly.pdbx_seq_one_letter_code
_entity_poly.pdbx_strand_id
1 'polypeptide(L)'
;HTDGTSDVRNIPGFTKRVEYGSAIKPVHPREIGAVEEFRFIPSPLFAPYVGGGSATANGMVATTGNVDVYPFVIIAESAFGHVSLKGHGYTSISPTVISSKIKNHANPSGMFGYVGADFWYSCVRLNENWMTRVECGVTDLA
;
A
#
# COMPACT_ATOMS: atom_id res chain seq x y z
N HIS A 1 -13.81 -3.98 5.41
CA HIS A 1 -14.74 -4.88 6.07
C HIS A 1 -15.57 -4.11 7.09
N THR A 2 -16.88 -4.17 7.03
CA THR A 2 -17.81 -3.40 7.85
C THR A 2 -18.78 -4.32 8.61
N ASP A 3 -18.20 -5.31 9.28
CA ASP A 3 -18.96 -6.10 10.25
C ASP A 3 -19.21 -5.22 11.48
N GLY A 4 -20.47 -5.09 11.89
CA GLY A 4 -20.86 -4.25 13.02
C GLY A 4 -20.28 -4.66 14.39
N THR A 5 -19.64 -5.82 14.47
CA THR A 5 -19.15 -6.40 15.73
C THR A 5 -17.63 -6.56 15.77
N SER A 6 -16.99 -6.90 14.63
CA SER A 6 -15.58 -7.29 14.55
C SER A 6 -14.74 -6.36 13.68
N ASP A 7 -15.25 -5.18 13.38
CA ASP A 7 -14.53 -4.19 12.58
C ASP A 7 -13.50 -3.44 13.43
N VAL A 8 -12.41 -3.03 12.80
CA VAL A 8 -11.39 -2.11 13.34
C VAL A 8 -12.01 -0.86 13.93
N ARG A 9 -13.13 -0.38 13.37
CA ARG A 9 -13.87 0.80 13.84
C ARG A 9 -14.57 0.61 15.19
N ASN A 10 -14.73 -0.64 15.62
CA ASN A 10 -15.35 -0.97 16.91
C ASN A 10 -14.34 -1.17 18.04
N ILE A 11 -13.07 -0.97 17.77
CA ILE A 11 -12.02 -0.98 18.81
C ILE A 11 -12.30 0.18 19.76
N PRO A 12 -12.33 -0.06 21.08
CA PRO A 12 -12.48 1.03 22.06
C PRO A 12 -11.41 2.10 21.86
N GLY A 13 -11.83 3.38 21.83
CA GLY A 13 -10.92 4.50 21.57
C GLY A 13 -10.61 4.77 20.09
N PHE A 14 -11.28 4.08 19.16
CA PHE A 14 -11.10 4.37 17.74
C PHE A 14 -11.67 5.75 17.39
N THR A 15 -10.81 6.64 16.92
CA THR A 15 -11.17 7.96 16.42
C THR A 15 -11.22 7.95 14.90
N LYS A 16 -12.40 8.22 14.35
CA LYS A 16 -12.56 8.29 12.89
C LYS A 16 -11.82 9.51 12.33
N ARG A 17 -11.32 9.40 11.11
CA ARG A 17 -10.67 10.53 10.43
C ARG A 17 -11.53 11.80 10.39
N VAL A 18 -12.86 11.66 10.29
CA VAL A 18 -13.80 12.78 10.25
C VAL A 18 -13.87 13.51 11.60
N GLU A 19 -13.52 12.82 12.68
CA GLU A 19 -13.55 13.33 14.05
C GLU A 19 -12.24 13.99 14.47
N TYR A 20 -11.23 13.99 13.58
CA TYR A 20 -9.95 14.64 13.83
C TYR A 20 -10.15 16.15 13.98
N GLY A 21 -9.74 16.70 15.10
CA GLY A 21 -9.69 18.14 15.30
C GLY A 21 -8.59 18.79 14.47
N SER A 22 -8.54 20.12 14.52
CA SER A 22 -7.51 20.90 13.78
C SER A 22 -6.06 20.57 14.20
N ALA A 23 -5.87 19.96 15.37
CA ALA A 23 -4.55 19.58 15.87
C ALA A 23 -4.02 18.26 15.29
N ILE A 24 -4.87 17.37 14.81
CA ILE A 24 -4.50 16.07 14.29
C ILE A 24 -4.61 16.09 12.77
N LYS A 25 -3.47 16.01 12.09
CA LYS A 25 -3.45 15.90 10.62
C LYS A 25 -3.34 14.44 10.21
N PRO A 26 -4.14 13.98 9.23
CA PRO A 26 -3.99 12.64 8.70
C PRO A 26 -2.61 12.48 8.03
N VAL A 27 -1.96 11.35 8.26
CA VAL A 27 -0.65 11.02 7.66
C VAL A 27 -0.82 10.65 6.19
N HIS A 28 -1.95 10.03 5.85
CA HIS A 28 -2.21 9.57 4.50
C HIS A 28 -3.66 9.91 4.07
N PRO A 29 -3.90 10.23 2.78
CA PRO A 29 -5.23 10.53 2.27
C PRO A 29 -6.26 9.39 2.46
N ARG A 30 -5.81 8.15 2.51
CA ARG A 30 -6.65 6.95 2.72
C ARG A 30 -6.77 6.51 4.17
N GLU A 31 -6.25 7.25 5.12
CA GLU A 31 -6.38 6.94 6.54
C GLU A 31 -7.85 6.92 6.94
N ILE A 32 -8.28 5.85 7.61
CA ILE A 32 -9.67 5.69 8.08
C ILE A 32 -9.86 6.16 9.50
N GLY A 33 -8.84 6.08 10.32
CA GLY A 33 -8.85 6.48 11.71
C GLY A 33 -7.61 6.04 12.45
N ALA A 34 -7.57 6.32 13.73
CA ALA A 34 -6.48 6.00 14.63
C ALA A 34 -7.00 5.43 15.96
N VAL A 35 -6.20 4.61 16.59
CA VAL A 35 -6.35 4.15 17.97
C VAL A 35 -5.03 4.37 18.67
N GLU A 36 -5.02 5.21 19.68
CA GLU A 36 -3.79 5.59 20.38
C GLU A 36 -2.69 6.03 19.39
N GLU A 37 -1.62 5.26 19.26
CA GLU A 37 -0.50 5.54 18.37
C GLU A 37 -0.63 4.85 16.99
N PHE A 38 -1.62 3.96 16.82
CA PHE A 38 -1.82 3.22 15.58
C PHE A 38 -2.73 3.96 14.61
N ARG A 39 -2.29 4.09 13.37
CA ARG A 39 -3.05 4.66 12.27
C ARG A 39 -3.38 3.60 11.25
N PHE A 40 -4.64 3.52 10.87
CA PHE A 40 -5.16 2.51 9.96
C PHE A 40 -5.28 3.05 8.54
N ILE A 41 -4.49 2.47 7.63
CA ILE A 41 -4.46 2.86 6.21
C ILE A 41 -4.80 1.64 5.37
N PRO A 42 -6.00 1.55 4.78
CA PRO A 42 -6.34 0.46 3.87
C PRO A 42 -5.57 0.59 2.56
N SER A 43 -5.02 -0.52 2.09
CA SER A 43 -4.32 -0.58 0.82
C SER A 43 -4.87 -1.73 -0.04
N PRO A 44 -5.28 -1.45 -1.29
CA PRO A 44 -5.71 -2.50 -2.23
C PRO A 44 -4.53 -3.29 -2.81
N LEU A 45 -3.29 -2.90 -2.51
CA LEU A 45 -2.08 -3.55 -3.02
C LEU A 45 -1.75 -4.87 -2.30
N PHE A 46 -2.33 -5.08 -1.12
CA PHE A 46 -2.19 -6.34 -0.39
C PHE A 46 -3.20 -7.36 -0.93
N ALA A 47 -2.73 -8.25 -1.79
CA ALA A 47 -3.54 -9.35 -2.27
C ALA A 47 -3.72 -10.40 -1.16
N PRO A 48 -4.92 -10.99 -0.99
CA PRO A 48 -5.13 -12.09 -0.08
C PRO A 48 -4.40 -13.34 -0.56
N TYR A 49 -3.99 -14.18 0.37
CA TYR A 49 -3.51 -15.53 0.08
C TYR A 49 -4.74 -16.45 -0.03
N VAL A 50 -5.17 -16.70 -1.25
CA VAL A 50 -6.34 -17.51 -1.55
C VAL A 50 -6.12 -18.95 -1.08
N GLY A 51 -7.01 -19.43 -0.20
CA GLY A 51 -6.91 -20.78 0.34
C GLY A 51 -5.69 -21.04 1.23
N GLY A 52 -5.03 -19.99 1.71
CA GLY A 52 -3.82 -20.11 2.54
C GLY A 52 -4.08 -20.49 4.01
N GLY A 53 -5.33 -20.48 4.45
CA GLY A 53 -5.72 -20.84 5.81
C GLY A 53 -6.14 -22.30 5.96
N SER A 54 -6.66 -22.64 7.16
CA SER A 54 -7.19 -23.97 7.41
C SER A 54 -8.50 -24.23 6.67
N ALA A 55 -8.85 -25.50 6.51
CA ALA A 55 -10.13 -25.90 5.94
C ALA A 55 -11.28 -25.45 6.84
N THR A 56 -12.24 -24.81 6.23
CA THR A 56 -13.57 -24.48 6.74
C THR A 56 -13.64 -23.87 8.13
N ALA A 57 -13.68 -22.56 8.19
CA ALA A 57 -14.31 -21.87 9.31
C ALA A 57 -15.66 -21.32 8.84
N ASN A 58 -16.75 -21.76 9.44
CA ASN A 58 -18.09 -21.29 9.14
C ASN A 58 -18.15 -19.76 9.26
N GLY A 59 -18.65 -19.09 8.21
CA GLY A 59 -18.80 -17.64 8.18
C GLY A 59 -17.52 -16.85 7.86
N MET A 60 -16.46 -17.51 7.37
CA MET A 60 -15.25 -16.83 6.85
C MET A 60 -15.20 -16.90 5.32
N VAL A 61 -14.57 -15.91 4.72
CA VAL A 61 -14.33 -15.88 3.27
C VAL A 61 -13.41 -17.03 2.89
N ALA A 62 -13.91 -17.91 2.01
CA ALA A 62 -13.17 -19.09 1.53
C ALA A 62 -13.41 -19.26 0.02
N THR A 63 -12.36 -19.23 -0.77
CA THR A 63 -12.46 -19.35 -2.24
C THR A 63 -12.28 -20.78 -2.71
N THR A 64 -11.40 -21.56 -2.11
CA THR A 64 -11.04 -22.92 -2.55
C THR A 64 -11.38 -24.00 -1.51
N GLY A 65 -12.35 -23.75 -0.62
CA GLY A 65 -12.67 -24.64 0.52
C GLY A 65 -11.78 -24.42 1.75
N ASN A 66 -10.73 -23.62 1.62
CA ASN A 66 -9.91 -23.15 2.72
C ASN A 66 -10.11 -21.63 2.90
N VAL A 67 -9.92 -21.15 4.10
CA VAL A 67 -10.06 -19.73 4.44
C VAL A 67 -9.02 -18.90 3.72
N ASP A 68 -9.46 -17.78 3.14
CA ASP A 68 -8.56 -16.80 2.53
C ASP A 68 -7.90 -15.96 3.63
N VAL A 69 -6.58 -15.83 3.52
CA VAL A 69 -5.77 -15.12 4.52
C VAL A 69 -5.42 -13.74 4.02
N TYR A 70 -5.75 -12.74 4.82
CA TYR A 70 -5.47 -11.34 4.53
C TYR A 70 -4.29 -10.84 5.36
N PRO A 71 -3.24 -10.31 4.72
CA PRO A 71 -2.12 -9.76 5.44
C PRO A 71 -2.45 -8.39 6.02
N PHE A 72 -2.03 -8.18 7.25
CA PHE A 72 -2.05 -6.90 7.96
C PHE A 72 -0.63 -6.59 8.39
N VAL A 73 -0.11 -5.42 8.03
CA VAL A 73 1.28 -5.04 8.29
C VAL A 73 1.32 -3.85 9.24
N ILE A 74 2.03 -4.01 10.33
CA ILE A 74 2.34 -2.96 11.29
C ILE A 74 3.75 -2.49 11.00
N ILE A 75 3.92 -1.19 10.76
CA ILE A 75 5.20 -0.59 10.39
C ILE A 75 5.42 0.62 11.30
N ALA A 76 6.55 0.63 12.01
CA ALA A 76 6.99 1.80 12.76
C ALA A 76 7.79 2.75 11.86
N GLU A 77 8.02 3.96 12.35
CA GLU A 77 8.85 4.95 11.68
C GLU A 77 10.27 4.40 11.45
N SER A 78 10.85 4.67 10.29
CA SER A 78 12.21 4.23 9.92
C SER A 78 12.42 2.71 9.87
N ALA A 79 11.37 1.90 9.76
CA ALA A 79 11.48 0.45 9.65
C ALA A 79 12.13 0.01 8.34
N PHE A 80 11.90 0.73 7.26
CA PHE A 80 12.51 0.50 5.95
C PHE A 80 12.95 1.82 5.31
N GLY A 81 13.90 1.73 4.41
CA GLY A 81 14.41 2.87 3.65
C GLY A 81 14.32 2.64 2.15
N HIS A 82 14.14 3.71 1.43
CA HIS A 82 14.25 3.75 -0.03
C HIS A 82 15.62 4.28 -0.41
N VAL A 83 16.32 3.55 -1.28
CA VAL A 83 17.65 3.92 -1.77
C VAL A 83 17.54 4.25 -3.26
N SER A 84 17.93 5.47 -3.62
CA SER A 84 18.05 5.92 -5.01
C SER A 84 19.47 5.75 -5.52
N LEU A 85 19.64 5.64 -6.85
CA LEU A 85 20.96 5.55 -7.46
C LEU A 85 21.71 6.91 -7.38
N LYS A 86 22.91 6.88 -6.87
CA LYS A 86 23.78 8.07 -6.80
C LYS A 86 24.16 8.51 -8.24
N GLY A 87 23.99 9.80 -8.52
CA GLY A 87 24.32 10.39 -9.83
C GLY A 87 23.14 10.65 -10.74
N HIS A 88 21.97 10.07 -10.48
CA HIS A 88 20.70 10.34 -11.21
C HIS A 88 19.82 11.44 -10.57
N GLY A 89 20.42 12.33 -9.79
CA GLY A 89 19.69 13.36 -9.05
C GLY A 89 18.93 12.79 -7.84
N TYR A 90 18.26 13.68 -7.14
CA TYR A 90 17.49 13.32 -5.94
C TYR A 90 16.12 12.68 -6.26
N THR A 91 15.77 12.61 -7.53
CA THR A 91 14.49 12.07 -7.98
C THR A 91 14.71 10.65 -8.46
N SER A 92 14.00 9.71 -7.87
CA SER A 92 14.05 8.31 -8.29
C SER A 92 13.44 8.08 -9.69
N ILE A 93 12.79 9.08 -10.26
CA ILE A 93 12.17 9.04 -11.58
C ILE A 93 12.79 10.13 -12.44
N SER A 94 13.35 9.75 -13.60
CA SER A 94 13.89 10.66 -14.60
C SER A 94 12.99 10.67 -15.84
N PRO A 95 12.12 11.69 -16.01
CA PRO A 95 11.28 11.77 -17.20
C PRO A 95 12.09 12.24 -18.41
N THR A 96 11.95 11.55 -19.52
CA THR A 96 12.53 11.92 -20.81
C THR A 96 11.40 12.21 -21.80
N VAL A 97 11.38 13.42 -22.36
CA VAL A 97 10.40 13.82 -23.35
C VAL A 97 11.12 14.24 -24.63
N ILE A 98 10.85 13.50 -25.71
CA ILE A 98 11.34 13.82 -27.04
C ILE A 98 10.15 14.30 -27.88
N SER A 99 10.20 15.55 -28.31
CA SER A 99 9.16 16.14 -29.15
C SER A 99 9.07 15.44 -30.51
N SER A 100 7.87 15.32 -31.07
CA SER A 100 7.64 14.83 -32.43
C SER A 100 8.35 15.62 -33.52
N LYS A 101 8.67 16.91 -33.24
CA LYS A 101 9.38 17.78 -34.20
C LYS A 101 10.85 17.42 -34.38
N ILE A 102 11.42 16.62 -33.47
CA ILE A 102 12.82 16.21 -33.57
C ILE A 102 12.93 15.07 -34.59
N LYS A 103 13.57 15.36 -35.71
CA LYS A 103 13.86 14.38 -36.77
C LYS A 103 15.13 13.64 -36.41
N ASN A 104 15.06 12.30 -36.42
CA ASN A 104 16.21 11.42 -36.23
C ASN A 104 16.08 10.21 -37.16
N HIS A 105 17.06 9.31 -37.16
CA HIS A 105 17.06 8.13 -38.00
C HIS A 105 15.81 7.24 -37.83
N ALA A 106 15.29 7.12 -36.60
CA ALA A 106 14.08 6.35 -36.31
C ALA A 106 12.76 7.11 -36.63
N ASN A 107 12.82 8.44 -36.75
CA ASN A 107 11.66 9.30 -37.02
C ASN A 107 12.01 10.40 -38.03
N PRO A 108 12.31 10.06 -39.28
CA PRO A 108 12.77 11.02 -40.29
C PRO A 108 11.68 12.05 -40.65
N SER A 109 10.44 11.68 -40.57
CA SER A 109 9.29 12.54 -40.88
C SER A 109 8.89 13.46 -39.71
N GLY A 110 9.38 13.21 -38.51
CA GLY A 110 8.98 13.98 -37.33
C GLY A 110 7.51 13.79 -36.93
N MET A 111 6.95 12.60 -37.14
CA MET A 111 5.55 12.30 -36.88
C MET A 111 5.29 11.80 -35.46
N PHE A 112 6.33 11.27 -34.81
CA PHE A 112 6.19 10.61 -33.51
C PHE A 112 7.05 11.33 -32.46
N GLY A 113 6.49 11.52 -31.28
CA GLY A 113 7.20 11.90 -30.07
C GLY A 113 7.28 10.70 -29.11
N TYR A 114 8.24 10.75 -28.21
CA TYR A 114 8.45 9.70 -27.20
C TYR A 114 8.40 10.34 -25.83
N VAL A 115 7.69 9.66 -24.92
CA VAL A 115 7.72 9.98 -23.49
C VAL A 115 8.17 8.71 -22.78
N GLY A 116 9.27 8.82 -22.07
CA GLY A 116 9.83 7.73 -21.27
C GLY A 116 10.02 8.18 -19.84
N ALA A 117 10.08 7.24 -18.93
CA ALA A 117 10.48 7.49 -17.56
C ALA A 117 11.41 6.35 -17.11
N ASP A 118 12.60 6.73 -16.68
CA ASP A 118 13.57 5.81 -16.13
C ASP A 118 13.60 5.98 -14.62
N PHE A 119 13.61 4.88 -13.88
CA PHE A 119 13.75 4.93 -12.44
C PHE A 119 14.59 3.77 -11.91
N TRP A 120 15.34 4.09 -10.87
CA TRP A 120 16.18 3.14 -10.17
C TRP A 120 15.86 3.24 -8.69
N TYR A 121 15.43 2.14 -8.10
CA TYR A 121 15.18 2.13 -6.67
C TYR A 121 15.48 0.78 -6.06
N SER A 122 15.81 0.79 -4.80
CA SER A 122 15.90 -0.39 -3.97
C SER A 122 15.28 -0.11 -2.61
N CYS A 123 14.64 -1.10 -2.02
CA CYS A 123 14.12 -1.02 -0.67
C CYS A 123 15.01 -1.85 0.26
N VAL A 124 15.38 -1.28 1.37
CA VAL A 124 16.18 -1.92 2.42
C VAL A 124 15.42 -1.90 3.72
N ARG A 125 15.33 -3.03 4.39
CA ARG A 125 14.84 -3.12 5.76
C ARG A 125 15.94 -2.60 6.69
N LEU A 126 15.62 -1.57 7.46
CA LEU A 126 16.56 -0.96 8.40
C LEU A 126 16.52 -1.68 9.75
N ASN A 127 15.33 -2.02 10.22
CA ASN A 127 15.16 -2.75 11.46
C ASN A 127 14.00 -3.74 11.34
N GLU A 128 14.29 -5.01 11.48
CA GLU A 128 13.31 -6.12 11.41
C GLU A 128 12.28 -6.05 12.55
N ASN A 129 12.69 -5.62 13.75
CA ASN A 129 11.82 -5.56 14.91
C ASN A 129 10.75 -4.45 14.83
N TRP A 130 10.89 -3.52 13.88
CA TRP A 130 9.98 -2.40 13.68
C TRP A 130 8.91 -2.68 12.62
N MET A 131 8.87 -3.92 12.15
CA MET A 131 7.87 -4.39 11.21
C MET A 131 7.30 -5.73 11.66
N THR A 132 5.98 -5.84 11.66
CA THR A 132 5.29 -7.08 11.98
C THR A 132 4.18 -7.33 10.96
N ARG A 133 4.12 -8.55 10.44
CA ARG A 133 3.03 -9.01 9.60
C ARG A 133 2.11 -9.91 10.41
N VAL A 134 0.86 -9.58 10.43
CA VAL A 134 -0.21 -10.39 11.01
C VAL A 134 -1.08 -10.94 9.89
N GLU A 135 -1.40 -12.19 9.94
CA GLU A 135 -2.24 -12.89 8.97
C GLU A 135 -3.57 -13.24 9.63
N CYS A 136 -4.65 -12.81 9.04
CA CYS A 136 -5.99 -13.03 9.60
C CYS A 136 -6.98 -13.47 8.52
N GLY A 137 -7.95 -14.29 8.93
CA GLY A 137 -9.15 -14.54 8.14
C GLY A 137 -10.14 -13.40 8.28
N VAL A 138 -11.04 -13.26 7.34
CA VAL A 138 -12.09 -12.24 7.32
C VAL A 138 -13.45 -12.92 7.28
N THR A 139 -14.40 -12.41 8.08
CA THR A 139 -15.77 -12.91 8.09
C THR A 139 -16.45 -12.62 6.78
N ASP A 140 -17.18 -13.58 6.23
CA ASP A 140 -18.07 -13.37 5.10
C ASP A 140 -19.30 -12.59 5.55
N LEU A 141 -19.64 -11.52 4.83
CA LEU A 141 -20.79 -10.66 5.09
C LEU A 141 -21.96 -10.93 4.13
N ALA A 142 -22.02 -12.13 3.55
CA ALA A 142 -23.09 -12.52 2.66
C ALA A 142 -24.47 -12.53 3.31
#